data_1373a277c9aeaa0ae2c5736cf67c523a
#
_entry.id   1373a277c9aeaa0ae2c5736cf67c523a
#
_cell.length_a   1.000
_cell.length_b   1.000
_cell.length_c   1.000
_cell.angle_alpha   90.00
_cell.angle_beta   90.00
_cell.angle_gamma   90.00
#
_symmetry.space_group_name_H-M   'P 1'
#
loop_
_entity.id
_entity.type
_entity.pdbx_description
1 polymer ?
#
loop_
_entity_poly.entity_id
_entity_poly.type
_entity_poly.pdbx_seq_one_letter_code
_entity_poly.pdbx_strand_id
1 'polypeptide(L)'
;MIKNQDTRLLVIIILVAFALWIGLSETLFISNPINGEPLYERNVKPQLGLDLRGGLQVLLEADLPEDAEISAEQMEVARNVIENRTNALGVSENVVQIAGDRRIVGEFPGLEDTEGVIAVIQQTGLLEFVDMGDVRPPAGTLLQTDYALSAEDANADSASEDAPEIYHTVMTGSALKEVFVNQPQTGQFQIAFELESEGSDIFAEYTKNNIGKVLAIVLDKEVISAPTIQSEISGGSGVITGQFDYDSANALVVQLRYGSLPIPLKIVESRIIGPTLGEDSLQRSLQAGLIGIIIVVLFMALYYRLPGMMADISIIFYAIIAFAFFKWIGVTLTLPGIAGFMLSTGSALDANILVFERLKEELRRGRSLRQAFDMA
;
A
#
# COMPACT_ATOMS: atom_id res chain seq x y z
N MET A 1 34.63 -18.44 18.95
CA MET A 1 35.51 -17.30 18.65
C MET A 1 36.49 -17.71 17.55
N ILE A 2 36.34 -17.12 16.34
CA ILE A 2 37.12 -17.48 15.14
C ILE A 2 38.57 -17.05 15.37
N LYS A 3 39.49 -18.03 15.49
CA LYS A 3 40.86 -17.80 16.00
C LYS A 3 41.92 -17.55 14.90
N ASN A 4 41.57 -17.75 13.61
CA ASN A 4 42.49 -17.54 12.47
C ASN A 4 42.11 -16.29 11.67
N GLN A 5 43.08 -15.46 11.35
CA GLN A 5 42.92 -14.24 10.51
C GLN A 5 42.34 -14.60 9.15
N ASP A 6 42.78 -15.70 8.54
CA ASP A 6 42.31 -16.19 7.25
C ASP A 6 40.80 -16.55 7.28
N THR A 7 40.32 -17.13 8.39
CA THR A 7 38.90 -17.45 8.55
C THR A 7 38.03 -16.19 8.70
N ARG A 8 38.52 -15.16 9.36
CA ARG A 8 37.81 -13.85 9.46
C ARG A 8 37.69 -13.18 8.11
N LEU A 9 38.79 -13.16 7.35
CA LEU A 9 38.82 -12.61 6.01
C LEU A 9 37.89 -13.35 5.05
N LEU A 10 37.87 -14.68 5.13
CA LEU A 10 36.97 -15.52 4.34
C LEU A 10 35.49 -15.23 4.67
N VAL A 11 35.14 -15.06 5.95
CA VAL A 11 33.77 -14.69 6.36
C VAL A 11 33.37 -13.32 5.79
N ILE A 12 34.26 -12.32 5.83
CA ILE A 12 33.98 -11.01 5.25
C ILE A 12 33.74 -11.10 3.75
N ILE A 13 34.61 -11.86 3.03
CA ILE A 13 34.47 -12.03 1.57
C ILE A 13 33.13 -12.72 1.23
N ILE A 14 32.74 -13.77 1.96
CA ILE A 14 31.45 -14.45 1.75
C ILE A 14 30.29 -13.51 2.00
N LEU A 15 30.36 -12.70 3.07
CA LEU A 15 29.29 -11.75 3.42
C LEU A 15 29.15 -10.66 2.37
N VAL A 16 30.27 -10.11 1.87
CA VAL A 16 30.26 -9.09 0.79
C VAL A 16 29.76 -9.72 -0.51
N ALA A 17 30.20 -10.94 -0.87
CA ALA A 17 29.72 -11.63 -2.06
C ALA A 17 28.20 -11.90 -1.99
N PHE A 18 27.69 -12.30 -0.82
CA PHE A 18 26.27 -12.48 -0.59
C PHE A 18 25.49 -11.17 -0.68
N ALA A 19 26.03 -10.08 -0.09
CA ALA A 19 25.44 -8.76 -0.19
C ALA A 19 25.42 -8.23 -1.63
N LEU A 20 26.48 -8.46 -2.41
CA LEU A 20 26.54 -8.14 -3.84
C LEU A 20 25.49 -8.92 -4.62
N TRP A 21 25.33 -10.19 -4.32
CA TRP A 21 24.30 -11.02 -4.96
C TRP A 21 22.89 -10.46 -4.71
N ILE A 22 22.55 -10.12 -3.46
CA ILE A 22 21.27 -9.46 -3.12
C ILE A 22 21.16 -8.09 -3.82
N GLY A 23 22.23 -7.29 -3.80
CA GLY A 23 22.27 -5.96 -4.39
C GLY A 23 21.99 -5.95 -5.89
N LEU A 24 22.50 -6.94 -6.62
CA LEU A 24 22.35 -7.07 -8.07
C LEU A 24 21.08 -7.83 -8.49
N SER A 25 20.51 -8.65 -7.61
CA SER A 25 19.31 -9.44 -7.93
C SER A 25 18.05 -8.58 -7.83
N GLU A 26 17.13 -8.68 -8.78
CA GLU A 26 15.78 -8.08 -8.68
C GLU A 26 14.80 -8.98 -7.93
N THR A 27 14.99 -10.28 -8.04
CA THR A 27 14.23 -11.31 -7.32
C THR A 27 15.19 -12.27 -6.63
N LEU A 28 14.93 -12.56 -5.36
CA LEU A 28 15.60 -13.65 -4.66
C LEU A 28 14.83 -14.93 -4.95
N PHE A 29 15.47 -15.83 -5.69
CA PHE A 29 14.91 -17.10 -6.10
C PHE A 29 15.76 -18.22 -5.55
N ILE A 30 15.15 -19.12 -4.75
CA ILE A 30 15.75 -20.36 -4.28
C ILE A 30 14.91 -21.51 -4.81
N SER A 31 15.45 -22.25 -5.77
CA SER A 31 14.78 -23.43 -6.32
C SER A 31 15.12 -24.69 -5.53
N ASN A 32 14.17 -25.58 -5.43
CA ASN A 32 14.42 -26.93 -4.92
C ASN A 32 15.31 -27.71 -5.94
N PRO A 33 16.49 -28.19 -5.54
CA PRO A 33 17.40 -28.87 -6.47
C PRO A 33 16.86 -30.22 -6.99
N ILE A 34 15.76 -30.74 -6.43
CA ILE A 34 15.21 -32.06 -6.77
C ILE A 34 14.06 -31.93 -7.79
N ASN A 35 13.17 -30.97 -7.64
CA ASN A 35 11.96 -30.84 -8.50
C ASN A 35 11.88 -29.49 -9.25
N GLY A 36 12.82 -28.57 -9.03
CA GLY A 36 12.86 -27.26 -9.71
C GLY A 36 11.80 -26.26 -9.26
N GLU A 37 10.94 -26.62 -8.33
CA GLU A 37 9.92 -25.71 -7.81
C GLU A 37 10.54 -24.62 -6.93
N PRO A 38 9.99 -23.39 -6.95
CA PRO A 38 10.48 -22.31 -6.10
C PRO A 38 10.18 -22.61 -4.62
N LEU A 39 11.23 -22.80 -3.83
CA LEU A 39 11.15 -22.89 -2.36
C LEU A 39 10.94 -21.52 -1.74
N TYR A 40 11.48 -20.48 -2.36
CA TYR A 40 11.39 -19.11 -1.90
C TYR A 40 11.54 -18.17 -3.10
N GLU A 41 10.56 -17.32 -3.28
CA GLU A 41 10.59 -16.25 -4.28
C GLU A 41 10.17 -14.94 -3.62
N ARG A 42 11.04 -13.95 -3.67
CA ARG A 42 10.76 -12.63 -3.14
C ARG A 42 11.28 -11.56 -4.08
N ASN A 43 10.41 -10.63 -4.44
CA ASN A 43 10.81 -9.42 -5.13
C ASN A 43 11.59 -8.51 -4.17
N VAL A 44 12.81 -8.14 -4.54
CA VAL A 44 13.70 -7.27 -3.76
C VAL A 44 14.09 -6.01 -4.56
N LYS A 45 13.26 -5.59 -5.52
CA LYS A 45 13.45 -4.30 -6.19
C LYS A 45 13.42 -3.18 -5.15
N PRO A 46 14.31 -2.16 -5.26
CA PRO A 46 14.24 -1.00 -4.39
C PRO A 46 12.91 -0.27 -4.64
N GLN A 47 12.13 -0.08 -3.61
CA GLN A 47 10.92 0.72 -3.65
C GLN A 47 11.30 2.20 -3.52
N LEU A 48 10.79 3.04 -4.42
CA LEU A 48 11.04 4.48 -4.39
C LEU A 48 9.84 5.19 -3.75
N GLY A 49 10.12 6.08 -2.79
CA GLY A 49 9.09 6.87 -2.15
C GLY A 49 8.49 7.94 -3.08
N LEU A 50 7.44 8.55 -2.60
CA LEU A 50 6.67 9.57 -3.31
C LEU A 50 7.52 10.77 -3.75
N ASP A 51 8.50 11.16 -2.96
CA ASP A 51 9.43 12.25 -3.21
C ASP A 51 10.46 11.97 -4.34
N LEU A 52 10.63 10.69 -4.71
CA LEU A 52 11.56 10.26 -5.78
C LEU A 52 10.84 9.82 -7.06
N ARG A 53 9.62 9.32 -6.97
CA ARG A 53 8.86 8.79 -8.11
C ARG A 53 7.72 9.72 -8.55
N GLY A 54 7.35 10.66 -7.67
CA GLY A 54 6.12 11.43 -7.81
C GLY A 54 4.90 10.60 -7.45
N GLY A 55 3.71 11.17 -7.54
CA GLY A 55 2.45 10.50 -7.23
C GLY A 55 1.54 11.34 -6.34
N LEU A 56 0.67 10.68 -5.57
CA LEU A 56 -0.35 11.28 -4.73
C LEU A 56 -0.10 10.99 -3.24
N GLN A 57 -0.20 12.01 -2.40
CA GLN A 57 -0.32 11.88 -0.95
C GLN A 57 -1.68 12.43 -0.52
N VAL A 58 -2.40 11.68 0.31
CA VAL A 58 -3.68 12.11 0.88
C VAL A 58 -3.67 11.98 2.38
N LEU A 59 -4.31 12.94 3.04
CA LEU A 59 -4.69 12.84 4.43
C LEU A 59 -6.21 12.67 4.49
N LEU A 60 -6.63 11.52 4.96
CA LEU A 60 -8.02 11.15 5.19
C LEU A 60 -8.36 11.35 6.66
N GLU A 61 -9.56 11.82 6.93
CA GLU A 61 -10.10 11.98 8.29
C GLU A 61 -11.50 11.38 8.35
N ALA A 62 -11.83 10.74 9.46
CA ALA A 62 -13.16 10.20 9.70
C ALA A 62 -14.20 11.33 9.65
N ASP A 63 -15.19 11.19 8.78
CA ASP A 63 -16.29 12.13 8.60
C ASP A 63 -17.45 11.82 9.54
N LEU A 64 -17.14 11.90 10.84
CA LEU A 64 -18.05 11.67 11.96
C LEU A 64 -17.91 12.82 12.96
N PRO A 65 -18.96 13.10 13.79
CA PRO A 65 -18.88 14.08 14.85
C PRO A 65 -17.64 13.90 15.74
N GLU A 66 -17.12 14.99 16.29
CA GLU A 66 -15.86 14.92 17.07
C GLU A 66 -15.98 14.07 18.34
N ASP A 67 -17.17 13.94 18.89
CA ASP A 67 -17.52 13.12 20.05
C ASP A 67 -17.79 11.65 19.73
N ALA A 68 -17.86 11.26 18.45
CA ALA A 68 -18.04 9.88 18.05
C ALA A 68 -16.81 9.03 18.39
N GLU A 69 -17.00 7.96 19.13
CA GLU A 69 -15.95 6.99 19.44
C GLU A 69 -15.65 6.13 18.21
N ILE A 70 -14.41 6.15 17.77
CA ILE A 70 -13.90 5.31 16.68
C ILE A 70 -12.96 4.28 17.28
N SER A 71 -13.24 3.00 17.06
CA SER A 71 -12.36 1.95 17.53
C SER A 71 -11.08 1.83 16.68
N ALA A 72 -9.98 1.42 17.30
CA ALA A 72 -8.74 1.14 16.59
C ALA A 72 -8.93 0.04 15.52
N GLU A 73 -9.84 -0.91 15.75
CA GLU A 73 -10.18 -1.96 14.81
C GLU A 73 -10.86 -1.41 13.55
N GLN A 74 -11.79 -0.46 13.69
CA GLN A 74 -12.43 0.20 12.54
C GLN A 74 -11.40 0.97 11.69
N MET A 75 -10.46 1.67 12.33
CA MET A 75 -9.39 2.36 11.61
C MET A 75 -8.45 1.38 10.88
N GLU A 76 -8.14 0.25 11.50
CA GLU A 76 -7.32 -0.80 10.88
C GLU A 76 -8.03 -1.45 9.68
N VAL A 77 -9.34 -1.73 9.79
CA VAL A 77 -10.15 -2.23 8.68
C VAL A 77 -10.19 -1.19 7.55
N ALA A 78 -10.42 0.09 7.88
CA ALA A 78 -10.42 1.17 6.89
C ALA A 78 -9.08 1.28 6.16
N ARG A 79 -7.96 1.22 6.89
CA ARG A 79 -6.61 1.19 6.32
C ARG A 79 -6.44 0.03 5.33
N ASN A 80 -6.82 -1.19 5.74
CA ASN A 80 -6.71 -2.39 4.91
C ASN A 80 -7.57 -2.29 3.64
N VAL A 81 -8.78 -1.76 3.74
CA VAL A 81 -9.67 -1.55 2.58
C VAL A 81 -9.04 -0.57 1.59
N ILE A 82 -8.51 0.57 2.06
CA ILE A 82 -7.84 1.55 1.21
C ILE A 82 -6.62 0.92 0.52
N GLU A 83 -5.78 0.22 1.27
CA GLU A 83 -4.58 -0.45 0.76
C GLU A 83 -4.94 -1.48 -0.33
N ASN A 84 -5.95 -2.30 -0.10
CA ASN A 84 -6.41 -3.31 -1.06
C ASN A 84 -7.02 -2.68 -2.32
N ARG A 85 -7.85 -1.64 -2.16
CA ARG A 85 -8.45 -0.93 -3.30
C ARG A 85 -7.39 -0.28 -4.19
N THR A 86 -6.40 0.37 -3.58
CA THR A 86 -5.32 1.03 -4.34
C THR A 86 -4.36 0.04 -4.98
N ASN A 87 -4.06 -1.09 -4.33
CA ASN A 87 -3.29 -2.18 -4.91
C ASN A 87 -3.99 -2.76 -6.16
N ALA A 88 -5.32 -2.93 -6.12
CA ALA A 88 -6.11 -3.43 -7.24
C ALA A 88 -6.13 -2.47 -8.44
N LEU A 89 -5.95 -1.18 -8.20
CA LEU A 89 -5.80 -0.16 -9.25
C LEU A 89 -4.37 -0.10 -9.82
N GLY A 90 -3.49 -1.02 -9.42
CA GLY A 90 -2.12 -1.13 -9.91
C GLY A 90 -1.09 -0.32 -9.13
N VAL A 91 -1.47 0.28 -7.99
CA VAL A 91 -0.55 1.01 -7.10
C VAL A 91 0.06 0.01 -6.11
N SER A 92 1.10 -0.71 -6.53
CA SER A 92 1.68 -1.82 -5.74
C SER A 92 2.67 -1.38 -4.64
N GLU A 93 3.06 -0.10 -4.63
CA GLU A 93 4.06 0.45 -3.69
C GLU A 93 3.43 1.48 -2.75
N ASN A 94 2.13 1.35 -2.48
CA ASN A 94 1.40 2.26 -1.60
C ASN A 94 1.84 2.11 -0.14
N VAL A 95 1.79 3.21 0.60
CA VAL A 95 2.02 3.25 2.04
C VAL A 95 0.79 3.87 2.68
N VAL A 96 0.03 3.06 3.42
CA VAL A 96 -1.18 3.51 4.12
C VAL A 96 -0.99 3.33 5.62
N GLN A 97 -1.04 4.43 6.37
CA GLN A 97 -0.75 4.45 7.80
C GLN A 97 -1.81 5.21 8.59
N ILE A 98 -2.16 4.68 9.76
CA ILE A 98 -3.03 5.36 10.72
C ILE A 98 -2.23 6.47 11.40
N ALA A 99 -2.78 7.68 11.45
CA ALA A 99 -2.19 8.86 12.06
C ALA A 99 -3.10 9.40 13.18
N GLY A 100 -2.84 8.99 14.43
CA GLY A 100 -3.72 9.23 15.56
C GLY A 100 -4.97 8.35 15.52
N ASP A 101 -6.06 8.82 16.13
CA ASP A 101 -7.25 7.99 16.33
C ASP A 101 -8.31 8.14 15.22
N ARG A 102 -8.18 9.16 14.35
CA ARG A 102 -9.21 9.53 13.37
C ARG A 102 -8.71 9.75 11.95
N ARG A 103 -7.40 9.60 11.70
CA ARG A 103 -6.78 9.96 10.41
C ARG A 103 -6.02 8.80 9.81
N ILE A 104 -5.97 8.79 8.48
CA ILE A 104 -5.16 7.86 7.69
C ILE A 104 -4.37 8.69 6.68
N VAL A 105 -3.06 8.46 6.62
CA VAL A 105 -2.17 9.01 5.59
C VAL A 105 -1.97 7.94 4.53
N GLY A 106 -2.26 8.26 3.29
CA GLY A 106 -1.98 7.42 2.13
C GLY A 106 -0.93 8.07 1.24
N GLU A 107 0.10 7.31 0.87
CA GLU A 107 1.10 7.69 -0.12
C GLU A 107 1.06 6.69 -1.27
N PHE A 108 0.91 7.19 -2.49
CA PHE A 108 0.72 6.42 -3.71
C PHE A 108 1.75 6.83 -4.76
N PRO A 109 2.98 6.25 -4.68
CA PRO A 109 4.06 6.59 -5.59
C PRO A 109 3.79 6.09 -7.01
N GLY A 110 4.21 6.87 -8.03
CA GLY A 110 4.13 6.48 -9.43
C GLY A 110 2.72 6.41 -10.01
N LEU A 111 1.75 7.05 -9.36
CA LEU A 111 0.37 7.10 -9.80
C LEU A 111 0.21 8.12 -10.94
N GLU A 112 -0.39 7.70 -12.07
CA GLU A 112 -0.70 8.56 -13.22
C GLU A 112 -2.13 9.12 -13.10
N ASP A 113 -3.11 8.28 -12.76
CA ASP A 113 -4.50 8.67 -12.56
C ASP A 113 -4.80 8.95 -11.09
N THR A 114 -4.56 10.18 -10.67
CA THR A 114 -4.81 10.61 -9.29
C THR A 114 -6.30 10.79 -8.99
N GLU A 115 -7.12 11.17 -9.98
CA GLU A 115 -8.55 11.44 -9.81
C GLU A 115 -9.32 10.12 -9.60
N GLY A 116 -9.01 9.11 -10.40
CA GLY A 116 -9.63 7.78 -10.27
C GLY A 116 -9.33 7.13 -8.92
N VAL A 117 -8.10 7.25 -8.41
CA VAL A 117 -7.74 6.72 -7.09
C VAL A 117 -8.43 7.50 -5.97
N ILE A 118 -8.49 8.82 -6.05
CA ILE A 118 -9.20 9.66 -5.08
C ILE A 118 -10.69 9.25 -5.01
N ALA A 119 -11.35 9.07 -6.15
CA ALA A 119 -12.74 8.65 -6.20
C ALA A 119 -12.98 7.30 -5.50
N VAL A 120 -12.10 6.31 -5.74
CA VAL A 120 -12.21 4.97 -5.13
C VAL A 120 -11.93 4.98 -3.63
N ILE A 121 -11.02 5.84 -3.16
CA ILE A 121 -10.67 5.94 -1.73
C ILE A 121 -11.78 6.62 -0.93
N GLN A 122 -12.43 7.66 -1.48
CA GLN A 122 -13.44 8.45 -0.78
C GLN A 122 -14.77 7.72 -0.62
N GLN A 123 -15.12 6.86 -1.58
CA GLN A 123 -16.40 6.16 -1.55
C GLN A 123 -16.40 5.10 -0.45
N THR A 124 -17.48 5.09 0.35
CA THR A 124 -17.66 4.08 1.38
C THR A 124 -17.73 2.69 0.76
N GLY A 125 -18.39 2.58 -0.40
CA GLY A 125 -18.56 1.32 -1.13
C GLY A 125 -19.57 0.39 -0.46
N LEU A 126 -20.53 0.94 0.25
CA LEU A 126 -21.59 0.19 0.88
C LEU A 126 -22.63 -0.22 -0.17
N LEU A 127 -22.58 -1.48 -0.58
CA LEU A 127 -23.59 -2.07 -1.45
C LEU A 127 -24.77 -2.57 -0.62
N GLU A 128 -25.98 -2.21 -1.04
CA GLU A 128 -27.24 -2.67 -0.47
C GLU A 128 -28.15 -3.20 -1.56
N PHE A 129 -28.83 -4.32 -1.30
CA PHE A 129 -29.93 -4.81 -2.10
C PHE A 129 -31.23 -4.44 -1.38
N VAL A 130 -31.99 -3.51 -1.97
CA VAL A 130 -33.11 -2.82 -1.32
C VAL A 130 -34.45 -3.22 -1.94
N ASP A 131 -35.41 -3.61 -1.10
CA ASP A 131 -36.78 -3.91 -1.53
C ASP A 131 -37.50 -2.61 -1.88
N MET A 132 -37.88 -2.46 -3.14
CA MET A 132 -38.59 -1.30 -3.67
C MET A 132 -40.08 -1.60 -3.95
N GLY A 133 -40.54 -2.84 -3.69
CA GLY A 133 -41.89 -3.24 -4.03
C GLY A 133 -42.20 -3.04 -5.51
N ASP A 134 -43.17 -2.18 -5.81
CA ASP A 134 -43.59 -1.86 -7.18
C ASP A 134 -42.96 -0.57 -7.73
N VAL A 135 -42.17 0.14 -6.91
CA VAL A 135 -41.55 1.41 -7.28
C VAL A 135 -40.23 1.15 -8.00
N ARG A 136 -40.01 1.77 -9.14
CA ARG A 136 -38.77 1.71 -9.90
C ARG A 136 -38.09 3.08 -9.91
N PRO A 137 -37.15 3.36 -9.01
CA PRO A 137 -36.38 4.60 -9.04
C PRO A 137 -35.44 4.62 -10.24
N PRO A 138 -35.19 5.80 -10.85
CA PRO A 138 -34.12 5.96 -11.83
C PRO A 138 -32.76 5.83 -11.16
N ALA A 139 -31.73 5.43 -11.93
CA ALA A 139 -30.35 5.45 -11.48
C ALA A 139 -29.95 6.89 -11.07
N GLY A 140 -29.13 7.02 -10.03
CA GLY A 140 -28.73 8.31 -9.44
C GLY A 140 -29.70 8.83 -8.37
N THR A 141 -30.79 8.11 -8.05
CA THR A 141 -31.73 8.51 -6.98
C THR A 141 -31.10 8.17 -5.61
N LEU A 142 -31.11 9.14 -4.69
CA LEU A 142 -30.72 8.89 -3.30
C LEU A 142 -31.88 8.25 -2.52
N LEU A 143 -31.62 7.17 -1.84
CA LEU A 143 -32.58 6.45 -1.02
C LEU A 143 -32.17 6.47 0.46
N GLN A 144 -33.18 6.51 1.35
CA GLN A 144 -32.98 6.21 2.75
C GLN A 144 -33.34 4.75 3.00
N THR A 145 -32.41 4.00 3.60
CA THR A 145 -32.58 2.59 3.90
C THR A 145 -32.47 2.37 5.41
N ASP A 146 -33.04 1.27 5.89
CA ASP A 146 -33.01 0.89 7.30
C ASP A 146 -31.62 0.38 7.77
N TYR A 147 -30.70 0.14 6.83
CA TYR A 147 -29.34 -0.27 7.17
C TYR A 147 -28.53 0.90 7.74
N ALA A 148 -27.93 0.69 8.90
CA ALA A 148 -27.13 1.66 9.67
C ALA A 148 -27.89 2.86 10.24
N LEU A 149 -29.23 2.87 10.19
CA LEU A 149 -30.02 3.79 11.01
C LEU A 149 -29.94 3.35 12.49
N SER A 150 -29.62 4.30 13.39
CA SER A 150 -29.76 4.02 14.81
C SER A 150 -31.23 3.81 15.17
N ALA A 151 -31.51 2.97 16.18
CA ALA A 151 -32.89 2.73 16.64
C ALA A 151 -33.62 4.03 17.10
N GLU A 152 -32.86 5.11 17.36
CA GLU A 152 -33.38 6.44 17.70
C GLU A 152 -33.81 7.21 16.44
N ASP A 153 -33.06 7.10 15.33
CA ASP A 153 -33.38 7.76 14.07
C ASP A 153 -34.59 7.10 13.39
N ALA A 154 -34.74 5.78 13.49
CA ALA A 154 -35.87 5.06 12.94
C ALA A 154 -37.20 5.41 13.61
N ASN A 155 -37.18 5.91 14.85
CA ASN A 155 -38.39 6.32 15.60
C ASN A 155 -38.73 7.80 15.50
N ALA A 156 -37.79 8.66 15.09
CA ALA A 156 -37.97 10.11 15.10
C ALA A 156 -38.81 10.62 13.92
N ASP A 157 -38.81 9.94 12.77
CA ASP A 157 -39.36 10.47 11.52
C ASP A 157 -40.71 9.90 11.10
N SER A 158 -41.29 8.91 11.81
CA SER A 158 -42.52 8.28 11.45
C SER A 158 -43.81 9.11 11.72
N ALA A 159 -43.65 10.37 12.16
CA ALA A 159 -44.81 11.19 12.62
C ALA A 159 -45.18 12.36 11.68
N SER A 160 -44.50 12.59 10.57
CA SER A 160 -44.82 13.65 9.61
C SER A 160 -45.21 13.05 8.23
N GLU A 161 -46.28 13.57 7.62
CA GLU A 161 -46.73 13.20 6.25
C GLU A 161 -45.71 13.51 5.14
N ASP A 162 -44.60 14.20 5.44
CA ASP A 162 -43.47 14.55 4.56
C ASP A 162 -42.18 13.79 4.93
N ALA A 163 -42.26 12.75 5.79
CA ALA A 163 -41.08 11.95 6.14
C ALA A 163 -40.58 11.16 4.90
N PRO A 164 -39.26 11.14 4.64
CA PRO A 164 -38.73 10.33 3.54
C PRO A 164 -39.02 8.85 3.78
N GLU A 165 -39.43 8.16 2.72
CA GLU A 165 -39.75 6.74 2.77
C GLU A 165 -38.46 5.94 3.04
N ILE A 166 -38.44 5.16 4.15
CA ILE A 166 -37.33 4.30 4.52
C ILE A 166 -37.53 2.94 3.91
N TYR A 167 -36.64 2.52 3.04
CA TYR A 167 -36.69 1.25 2.35
C TYR A 167 -35.93 0.15 3.09
N HIS A 168 -36.40 -1.09 2.99
CA HIS A 168 -35.78 -2.22 3.67
C HIS A 168 -34.63 -2.81 2.88
N THR A 169 -33.43 -2.94 3.55
CA THR A 169 -32.26 -3.61 3.00
C THR A 169 -32.34 -5.11 3.20
N VAL A 170 -32.49 -5.84 2.12
CA VAL A 170 -32.58 -7.32 2.11
C VAL A 170 -31.24 -7.94 2.47
N MET A 171 -30.15 -7.43 1.90
CA MET A 171 -28.77 -7.85 2.17
C MET A 171 -27.80 -6.77 1.74
N THR A 172 -26.56 -6.88 2.23
CA THR A 172 -25.47 -5.95 1.90
C THR A 172 -24.37 -6.62 1.08
N GLY A 173 -23.39 -5.83 0.64
CA GLY A 173 -22.22 -6.31 -0.06
C GLY A 173 -21.34 -7.30 0.72
N SER A 174 -21.55 -7.44 2.03
CA SER A 174 -20.89 -8.47 2.83
C SER A 174 -21.25 -9.91 2.43
N ALA A 175 -22.37 -10.09 1.73
CA ALA A 175 -22.79 -11.38 1.19
C ALA A 175 -22.10 -11.74 -0.15
N LEU A 176 -21.28 -10.86 -0.72
CA LEU A 176 -20.57 -11.10 -1.97
C LEU A 176 -19.36 -12.01 -1.74
N LYS A 177 -19.22 -13.04 -2.56
CA LYS A 177 -18.07 -13.93 -2.61
C LYS A 177 -17.06 -13.48 -3.66
N GLU A 178 -17.52 -13.24 -4.88
CA GLU A 178 -16.69 -12.78 -5.99
C GLU A 178 -17.43 -11.75 -6.82
N VAL A 179 -16.65 -10.79 -7.36
CA VAL A 179 -17.16 -9.73 -8.25
C VAL A 179 -16.16 -9.52 -9.38
N PHE A 180 -16.66 -9.44 -10.63
CA PHE A 180 -15.80 -9.24 -11.81
C PHE A 180 -16.53 -8.48 -12.91
N VAL A 181 -15.73 -7.79 -13.75
CA VAL A 181 -16.26 -7.12 -14.95
C VAL A 181 -16.61 -8.17 -16.00
N ASN A 182 -17.84 -8.14 -16.52
CA ASN A 182 -18.29 -8.96 -17.62
C ASN A 182 -18.63 -8.10 -18.84
N GLN A 183 -18.15 -8.49 -20.01
CA GLN A 183 -18.50 -7.85 -21.27
C GLN A 183 -19.21 -8.85 -22.18
N PRO A 184 -20.54 -8.76 -22.34
CA PRO A 184 -21.26 -9.58 -23.31
C PRO A 184 -20.76 -9.25 -24.74
N GLN A 185 -20.86 -10.23 -25.66
CA GLN A 185 -20.36 -10.09 -27.05
C GLN A 185 -20.92 -8.87 -27.80
N THR A 186 -22.06 -8.36 -27.40
CA THR A 186 -22.69 -7.14 -27.94
C THR A 186 -23.31 -6.38 -26.78
N GLY A 187 -22.58 -5.42 -26.20
CA GLY A 187 -23.18 -4.63 -25.14
C GLY A 187 -22.22 -3.83 -24.30
N GLN A 188 -22.79 -3.09 -23.37
CA GLN A 188 -22.09 -2.31 -22.37
C GLN A 188 -21.45 -3.24 -21.34
N PHE A 189 -20.44 -2.76 -20.64
CA PHE A 189 -19.85 -3.49 -19.51
C PHE A 189 -20.89 -3.69 -18.41
N GLN A 190 -20.81 -4.86 -17.77
CA GLN A 190 -21.68 -5.28 -16.69
C GLN A 190 -20.83 -5.81 -15.55
N ILE A 191 -21.35 -5.79 -14.34
CA ILE A 191 -20.66 -6.33 -13.19
C ILE A 191 -21.36 -7.61 -12.76
N ALA A 192 -20.66 -8.72 -12.92
CA ALA A 192 -21.13 -10.01 -12.46
C ALA A 192 -20.68 -10.25 -11.02
N PHE A 193 -21.54 -10.85 -10.21
CA PHE A 193 -21.25 -11.19 -8.83
C PHE A 193 -21.70 -12.61 -8.49
N GLU A 194 -21.00 -13.21 -7.53
CA GLU A 194 -21.38 -14.46 -6.86
C GLU A 194 -21.55 -14.20 -5.37
N LEU A 195 -22.54 -14.81 -4.76
CA LEU A 195 -22.84 -14.70 -3.35
C LEU A 195 -22.23 -15.86 -2.56
N GLU A 196 -21.89 -15.60 -1.30
CA GLU A 196 -21.63 -16.66 -0.32
C GLU A 196 -22.89 -17.52 -0.09
N SER A 197 -22.69 -18.72 0.48
CA SER A 197 -23.80 -19.69 0.65
C SER A 197 -24.99 -19.09 1.39
N GLU A 198 -24.76 -18.40 2.50
CA GLU A 198 -25.80 -17.75 3.30
C GLU A 198 -26.54 -16.65 2.51
N GLY A 199 -25.78 -15.80 1.80
CA GLY A 199 -26.34 -14.76 0.93
C GLY A 199 -27.16 -15.34 -0.22
N SER A 200 -26.69 -16.46 -0.79
CA SER A 200 -27.42 -17.19 -1.84
C SER A 200 -28.77 -17.71 -1.37
N ASP A 201 -28.85 -18.25 -0.16
CA ASP A 201 -30.08 -18.76 0.43
C ASP A 201 -31.09 -17.62 0.70
N ILE A 202 -30.61 -16.50 1.28
CA ILE A 202 -31.44 -15.29 1.50
C ILE A 202 -31.96 -14.75 0.17
N PHE A 203 -31.09 -14.67 -0.84
CA PHE A 203 -31.41 -14.12 -2.15
C PHE A 203 -32.41 -15.00 -2.90
N ALA A 204 -32.27 -16.34 -2.82
CA ALA A 204 -33.17 -17.29 -3.41
C ALA A 204 -34.56 -17.20 -2.77
N GLU A 205 -34.65 -17.18 -1.43
CA GLU A 205 -35.91 -17.06 -0.72
C GLU A 205 -36.61 -15.73 -1.02
N TYR A 206 -35.86 -14.61 -0.99
CA TYR A 206 -36.41 -13.30 -1.30
C TYR A 206 -36.90 -13.21 -2.74
N THR A 207 -36.10 -13.62 -3.74
CA THR A 207 -36.49 -13.55 -5.16
C THR A 207 -37.67 -14.45 -5.49
N LYS A 208 -37.78 -15.62 -4.85
CA LYS A 208 -38.93 -16.53 -4.98
C LYS A 208 -40.25 -15.90 -4.52
N ASN A 209 -40.20 -15.17 -3.40
CA ASN A 209 -41.40 -14.60 -2.77
C ASN A 209 -41.81 -13.25 -3.40
N ASN A 210 -40.92 -12.61 -4.18
CA ASN A 210 -41.10 -11.26 -4.70
C ASN A 210 -40.97 -11.18 -6.24
N ILE A 211 -41.39 -12.23 -6.96
CA ILE A 211 -41.40 -12.23 -8.43
C ILE A 211 -42.32 -11.11 -8.94
N GLY A 212 -41.84 -10.32 -9.89
CA GLY A 212 -42.51 -9.16 -10.45
C GLY A 212 -42.22 -7.84 -9.73
N LYS A 213 -41.67 -7.87 -8.53
CA LYS A 213 -41.28 -6.67 -7.79
C LYS A 213 -39.89 -6.17 -8.21
N VAL A 214 -39.55 -4.94 -7.79
CA VAL A 214 -38.28 -4.28 -8.07
C VAL A 214 -37.32 -4.45 -6.89
N LEU A 215 -36.12 -4.92 -7.19
CA LEU A 215 -34.99 -4.96 -6.25
C LEU A 215 -33.95 -3.95 -6.68
N ALA A 216 -33.79 -2.86 -5.92
CA ALA A 216 -32.77 -1.88 -6.24
C ALA A 216 -31.39 -2.33 -5.74
N ILE A 217 -30.38 -2.05 -6.55
CA ILE A 217 -28.97 -2.18 -6.21
C ILE A 217 -28.48 -0.78 -5.93
N VAL A 218 -28.09 -0.53 -4.69
CA VAL A 218 -27.78 0.79 -4.13
C VAL A 218 -26.35 0.79 -3.63
N LEU A 219 -25.58 1.79 -4.00
CA LEU A 219 -24.22 2.01 -3.53
C LEU A 219 -24.15 3.36 -2.83
N ASP A 220 -23.69 3.37 -1.60
CA ASP A 220 -23.57 4.58 -0.79
C ASP A 220 -24.88 5.43 -0.79
N LYS A 221 -26.02 4.74 -0.68
CA LYS A 221 -27.39 5.28 -0.72
C LYS A 221 -27.84 5.77 -2.10
N GLU A 222 -27.05 5.66 -3.16
CA GLU A 222 -27.43 6.02 -4.52
C GLU A 222 -27.81 4.77 -5.33
N VAL A 223 -28.92 4.83 -6.04
CA VAL A 223 -29.40 3.74 -6.91
C VAL A 223 -28.51 3.60 -8.14
N ILE A 224 -27.84 2.46 -8.28
CA ILE A 224 -27.08 2.11 -9.47
C ILE A 224 -27.99 1.44 -10.51
N SER A 225 -28.83 0.52 -10.06
CA SER A 225 -29.72 -0.26 -10.93
C SER A 225 -30.95 -0.71 -10.15
N ALA A 226 -32.10 -0.79 -10.81
CA ALA A 226 -33.36 -1.23 -10.21
C ALA A 226 -34.07 -2.26 -11.13
N PRO A 227 -33.55 -3.50 -11.22
CA PRO A 227 -34.13 -4.55 -12.02
C PRO A 227 -35.42 -5.10 -11.40
N THR A 228 -36.32 -5.62 -12.27
CA THR A 228 -37.48 -6.41 -11.84
C THR A 228 -37.07 -7.85 -11.70
N ILE A 229 -37.47 -8.50 -10.62
CA ILE A 229 -37.27 -9.93 -10.36
C ILE A 229 -38.11 -10.72 -11.33
N GLN A 230 -37.49 -11.47 -12.25
CA GLN A 230 -38.19 -12.26 -13.27
C GLN A 230 -38.49 -13.70 -12.82
N SER A 231 -37.58 -14.25 -12.01
CA SER A 231 -37.67 -15.61 -11.50
C SER A 231 -36.87 -15.77 -10.22
N GLU A 232 -37.07 -16.88 -9.52
CA GLU A 232 -36.18 -17.30 -8.42
C GLU A 232 -34.74 -17.41 -8.89
N ILE A 233 -33.79 -16.84 -8.11
CA ILE A 233 -32.35 -16.89 -8.37
C ILE A 233 -31.72 -17.80 -7.32
N SER A 234 -31.77 -19.11 -7.54
CA SER A 234 -31.23 -20.12 -6.63
C SER A 234 -29.73 -20.37 -6.77
N GLY A 235 -29.08 -19.82 -7.81
CA GLY A 235 -27.65 -20.03 -8.09
C GLY A 235 -26.72 -19.07 -7.40
N GLY A 236 -27.22 -18.10 -6.61
CA GLY A 236 -26.40 -17.10 -5.90
C GLY A 236 -25.54 -16.21 -6.82
N SER A 237 -25.87 -16.11 -8.11
CA SER A 237 -25.15 -15.26 -9.05
C SER A 237 -26.08 -14.27 -9.73
N GLY A 238 -25.57 -13.07 -10.00
CA GLY A 238 -26.32 -12.02 -10.66
C GLY A 238 -25.44 -11.08 -11.46
N VAL A 239 -26.10 -10.14 -12.14
CA VAL A 239 -25.40 -9.12 -12.96
C VAL A 239 -26.00 -7.76 -12.65
N ILE A 240 -25.13 -6.81 -12.32
CA ILE A 240 -25.47 -5.39 -12.19
C ILE A 240 -25.34 -4.76 -13.57
N THR A 241 -26.43 -4.26 -14.09
CA THR A 241 -26.49 -3.57 -15.39
C THR A 241 -26.56 -2.07 -15.17
N GLY A 242 -25.83 -1.30 -15.98
CA GLY A 242 -25.80 0.16 -15.90
C GLY A 242 -25.12 0.74 -17.15
N GLN A 243 -24.92 2.07 -17.15
CA GLN A 243 -24.14 2.74 -18.19
C GLN A 243 -22.67 2.77 -17.81
N PHE A 244 -22.02 1.61 -17.79
CA PHE A 244 -20.61 1.48 -17.42
C PHE A 244 -19.73 1.46 -18.65
N ASP A 245 -18.65 2.24 -18.62
CA ASP A 245 -17.45 1.98 -19.38
C ASP A 245 -16.54 1.01 -18.63
N TYR A 246 -15.38 0.66 -19.17
CA TYR A 246 -14.47 -0.29 -18.53
C TYR A 246 -13.94 0.25 -17.21
N ASP A 247 -13.57 1.53 -17.17
CA ASP A 247 -12.91 2.14 -16.00
C ASP A 247 -13.88 2.26 -14.83
N SER A 248 -15.11 2.73 -15.07
CA SER A 248 -16.16 2.80 -14.05
C SER A 248 -16.62 1.43 -13.57
N ALA A 249 -16.72 0.43 -14.46
CA ALA A 249 -17.03 -0.94 -14.08
C ALA A 249 -15.91 -1.53 -13.21
N ASN A 250 -14.66 -1.32 -13.58
CA ASN A 250 -13.51 -1.82 -12.82
C ASN A 250 -13.39 -1.14 -11.45
N ALA A 251 -13.57 0.17 -11.38
CA ALA A 251 -13.59 0.91 -10.12
C ALA A 251 -14.65 0.36 -9.16
N LEU A 252 -15.88 0.12 -9.67
CA LEU A 252 -16.97 -0.45 -8.88
C LEU A 252 -16.65 -1.89 -8.44
N VAL A 253 -16.10 -2.73 -9.32
CA VAL A 253 -15.65 -4.09 -8.96
C VAL A 253 -14.63 -4.06 -7.83
N VAL A 254 -13.66 -3.14 -7.87
CA VAL A 254 -12.65 -2.98 -6.82
C VAL A 254 -13.31 -2.60 -5.49
N GLN A 255 -14.25 -1.64 -5.50
CA GLN A 255 -14.98 -1.24 -4.29
C GLN A 255 -15.78 -2.41 -3.67
N LEU A 256 -16.51 -3.13 -4.51
CA LEU A 256 -17.34 -4.25 -4.06
C LEU A 256 -16.53 -5.45 -3.57
N ARG A 257 -15.42 -5.73 -4.24
CA ARG A 257 -14.54 -6.88 -3.90
C ARG A 257 -13.84 -6.70 -2.55
N TYR A 258 -13.40 -5.48 -2.23
CA TYR A 258 -12.67 -5.21 -0.99
C TYR A 258 -13.54 -4.68 0.14
N GLY A 259 -14.82 -4.61 -0.10
CA GLY A 259 -15.85 -4.29 0.90
C GLY A 259 -15.98 -2.78 1.19
N SER A 260 -16.94 -2.48 2.06
CA SER A 260 -17.22 -1.13 2.50
C SER A 260 -16.26 -0.64 3.57
N LEU A 261 -16.02 0.67 3.60
CA LEU A 261 -15.35 1.30 4.72
C LEU A 261 -16.25 1.25 5.97
N PRO A 262 -15.75 0.83 7.13
CA PRO A 262 -16.53 0.77 8.36
C PRO A 262 -16.89 2.15 8.92
N ILE A 263 -16.18 3.18 8.46
CA ILE A 263 -16.40 4.59 8.80
C ILE A 263 -16.27 5.42 7.53
N PRO A 264 -17.11 6.46 7.34
CA PRO A 264 -16.94 7.39 6.24
C PRO A 264 -15.65 8.19 6.41
N LEU A 265 -14.91 8.38 5.32
CA LEU A 265 -13.67 9.13 5.31
C LEU A 265 -13.76 10.30 4.34
N LYS A 266 -13.25 11.46 4.75
CA LYS A 266 -13.09 12.63 3.87
C LYS A 266 -11.63 12.98 3.67
N ILE A 267 -11.28 13.47 2.50
CA ILE A 267 -9.95 14.01 2.23
C ILE A 267 -9.85 15.41 2.83
N VAL A 268 -8.94 15.58 3.78
CA VAL A 268 -8.64 16.87 4.40
C VAL A 268 -7.52 17.58 3.64
N GLU A 269 -6.56 16.82 3.16
CA GLU A 269 -5.43 17.33 2.39
C GLU A 269 -5.07 16.34 1.27
N SER A 270 -4.83 16.86 0.07
CA SER A 270 -4.25 16.08 -1.03
C SER A 270 -3.07 16.84 -1.63
N ARG A 271 -1.97 16.13 -1.88
CA ARG A 271 -0.76 16.68 -2.47
C ARG A 271 -0.31 15.80 -3.63
N ILE A 272 -0.26 16.41 -4.82
CA ILE A 272 0.23 15.73 -6.02
C ILE A 272 1.66 16.18 -6.27
N ILE A 273 2.57 15.20 -6.40
CA ILE A 273 3.98 15.42 -6.74
C ILE A 273 4.18 14.92 -8.17
N GLY A 274 4.52 15.85 -9.08
CA GLY A 274 4.75 15.49 -10.47
C GLY A 274 5.95 14.53 -10.62
N PRO A 275 5.88 13.52 -11.52
CA PRO A 275 6.96 12.54 -11.73
C PRO A 275 8.30 13.17 -12.08
N THR A 276 8.29 14.25 -12.89
CA THR A 276 9.50 14.99 -13.30
C THR A 276 10.23 15.62 -12.11
N LEU A 277 9.49 16.06 -11.09
CA LEU A 277 10.06 16.66 -9.88
C LEU A 277 10.77 15.59 -9.03
N GLY A 278 10.19 14.39 -8.94
CA GLY A 278 10.78 13.26 -8.24
C GLY A 278 12.06 12.78 -8.92
N GLU A 279 12.03 12.60 -10.23
CA GLU A 279 13.19 12.17 -11.04
C GLU A 279 14.36 13.16 -10.96
N ASP A 280 14.08 14.46 -11.11
CA ASP A 280 15.09 15.54 -10.93
C ASP A 280 15.70 15.52 -9.53
N SER A 281 14.89 15.32 -8.51
CA SER A 281 15.32 15.24 -7.11
C SER A 281 16.21 14.03 -6.86
N LEU A 282 15.84 12.86 -7.39
CA LEU A 282 16.65 11.64 -7.34
C LEU A 282 18.00 11.83 -8.03
N GLN A 283 17.99 12.35 -9.26
CA GLN A 283 19.21 12.54 -10.03
C GLN A 283 20.17 13.52 -9.34
N ARG A 284 19.69 14.64 -8.83
CA ARG A 284 20.51 15.63 -8.09
C ARG A 284 21.06 15.05 -6.79
N SER A 285 20.25 14.27 -6.06
CA SER A 285 20.68 13.62 -4.82
C SER A 285 21.75 12.57 -5.05
N LEU A 286 21.60 11.74 -6.10
CA LEU A 286 22.61 10.76 -6.48
C LEU A 286 23.92 11.44 -6.93
N GLN A 287 23.85 12.51 -7.71
CA GLN A 287 25.02 13.28 -8.11
C GLN A 287 25.74 13.91 -6.91
N ALA A 288 25.00 14.56 -6.02
CA ALA A 288 25.56 15.15 -4.81
C ALA A 288 26.22 14.09 -3.90
N GLY A 289 25.55 12.94 -3.73
CA GLY A 289 26.10 11.82 -2.97
C GLY A 289 27.38 11.25 -3.58
N LEU A 290 27.39 11.04 -4.89
CA LEU A 290 28.58 10.56 -5.59
C LEU A 290 29.77 11.53 -5.46
N ILE A 291 29.52 12.83 -5.64
CA ILE A 291 30.55 13.86 -5.44
C ILE A 291 31.06 13.84 -3.99
N GLY A 292 30.16 13.75 -3.01
CA GLY A 292 30.52 13.66 -1.60
C GLY A 292 31.41 12.46 -1.29
N ILE A 293 31.04 11.27 -1.77
CA ILE A 293 31.83 10.04 -1.60
C ILE A 293 33.20 10.19 -2.25
N ILE A 294 33.29 10.72 -3.49
CA ILE A 294 34.59 10.93 -4.18
C ILE A 294 35.49 11.85 -3.38
N ILE A 295 34.96 12.96 -2.85
CA ILE A 295 35.76 13.90 -2.02
C ILE A 295 36.28 13.19 -0.78
N VAL A 296 35.47 12.40 -0.09
CA VAL A 296 35.87 11.66 1.11
C VAL A 296 36.94 10.62 0.79
N VAL A 297 36.76 9.81 -0.25
CA VAL A 297 37.75 8.80 -0.69
C VAL A 297 39.07 9.46 -1.06
N LEU A 298 39.06 10.56 -1.83
CA LEU A 298 40.27 11.30 -2.18
C LEU A 298 40.98 11.87 -0.94
N PHE A 299 40.22 12.44 -0.02
CA PHE A 299 40.79 12.97 1.23
C PHE A 299 41.45 11.86 2.05
N MET A 300 40.78 10.70 2.21
CA MET A 300 41.33 9.56 2.93
C MET A 300 42.61 9.00 2.28
N ALA A 301 42.57 8.79 0.97
CA ALA A 301 43.74 8.31 0.22
C ALA A 301 44.94 9.27 0.29
N LEU A 302 44.70 10.59 0.21
CA LEU A 302 45.78 11.59 0.21
C LEU A 302 46.32 11.87 1.62
N TYR A 303 45.44 12.01 2.61
CA TYR A 303 45.84 12.39 3.99
C TYR A 303 46.37 11.20 4.79
N TYR A 304 45.65 10.07 4.79
CA TYR A 304 46.02 8.85 5.53
C TYR A 304 46.84 7.85 4.72
N ARG A 305 46.98 8.06 3.40
CA ARG A 305 47.72 7.19 2.47
C ARG A 305 47.27 5.71 2.59
N LEU A 306 48.20 4.78 2.87
CA LEU A 306 47.92 3.35 2.91
C LEU A 306 46.77 2.96 3.90
N PRO A 307 46.74 3.42 5.16
CA PRO A 307 45.60 3.21 6.04
C PRO A 307 44.29 3.80 5.47
N GLY A 308 44.37 4.98 4.81
CA GLY A 308 43.19 5.57 4.17
C GLY A 308 42.61 4.72 3.07
N MET A 309 43.44 4.12 2.21
CA MET A 309 42.97 3.18 1.19
C MET A 309 42.28 1.94 1.78
N MET A 310 42.73 1.45 2.94
CA MET A 310 42.07 0.36 3.65
C MET A 310 40.72 0.81 4.19
N ALA A 311 40.60 2.04 4.69
CA ALA A 311 39.32 2.61 5.09
C ALA A 311 38.34 2.76 3.91
N ASP A 312 38.83 3.21 2.75
CA ASP A 312 38.03 3.34 1.54
C ASP A 312 37.42 2.00 1.10
N ILE A 313 38.21 0.92 1.17
CA ILE A 313 37.68 -0.46 0.93
C ILE A 313 36.63 -0.83 1.96
N SER A 314 36.82 -0.49 3.24
CA SER A 314 35.87 -0.76 4.31
C SER A 314 34.56 0.00 4.09
N ILE A 315 34.61 1.26 3.64
CA ILE A 315 33.41 2.06 3.32
C ILE A 315 32.64 1.44 2.16
N ILE A 316 33.34 0.98 1.11
CA ILE A 316 32.69 0.30 -0.03
C ILE A 316 31.98 -0.97 0.45
N PHE A 317 32.62 -1.78 1.29
CA PHE A 317 31.99 -2.96 1.86
C PHE A 317 30.77 -2.61 2.72
N TYR A 318 30.90 -1.58 3.56
CA TYR A 318 29.79 -1.09 4.35
C TYR A 318 28.60 -0.65 3.47
N ALA A 319 28.85 0.14 2.43
CA ALA A 319 27.82 0.63 1.53
C ALA A 319 27.10 -0.53 0.82
N ILE A 320 27.85 -1.53 0.34
CA ILE A 320 27.30 -2.72 -0.32
C ILE A 320 26.42 -3.52 0.64
N ILE A 321 26.89 -3.77 1.87
CA ILE A 321 26.16 -4.55 2.88
C ILE A 321 24.91 -3.79 3.33
N ALA A 322 25.03 -2.49 3.62
CA ALA A 322 23.90 -1.66 4.05
C ALA A 322 22.82 -1.57 2.95
N PHE A 323 23.22 -1.37 1.68
CA PHE A 323 22.31 -1.34 0.57
C PHE A 323 21.59 -2.70 0.36
N ALA A 324 22.33 -3.80 0.46
CA ALA A 324 21.75 -5.13 0.37
C ALA A 324 20.75 -5.40 1.52
N PHE A 325 21.04 -4.89 2.71
CA PHE A 325 20.16 -4.99 3.87
C PHE A 325 18.87 -4.19 3.67
N PHE A 326 18.94 -2.98 3.14
CA PHE A 326 17.76 -2.18 2.79
C PHE A 326 16.88 -2.87 1.76
N LYS A 327 17.49 -3.44 0.71
CA LYS A 327 16.75 -4.25 -0.28
C LYS A 327 16.12 -5.49 0.33
N TRP A 328 16.84 -6.17 1.20
CA TRP A 328 16.36 -7.39 1.83
C TRP A 328 15.18 -7.14 2.76
N ILE A 329 15.18 -6.05 3.52
CA ILE A 329 14.05 -5.66 4.38
C ILE A 329 12.88 -5.13 3.53
N GLY A 330 13.13 -4.51 2.40
CA GLY A 330 12.12 -3.87 1.55
C GLY A 330 11.83 -2.43 2.02
N VAL A 331 12.88 -1.71 2.42
CA VAL A 331 12.75 -0.31 2.85
C VAL A 331 12.46 0.58 1.65
N THR A 332 11.44 1.44 1.74
CA THR A 332 11.15 2.47 0.75
C THR A 332 12.22 3.56 0.79
N LEU A 333 12.90 3.75 -0.35
CA LEU A 333 13.93 4.79 -0.51
C LEU A 333 13.27 6.15 -0.71
N THR A 334 13.54 7.07 0.21
CA THR A 334 13.09 8.47 0.17
C THR A 334 14.29 9.40 0.14
N LEU A 335 14.11 10.70 -0.18
CA LEU A 335 15.19 11.70 -0.07
C LEU A 335 15.82 11.74 1.33
N PRO A 336 15.04 11.79 2.43
CA PRO A 336 15.61 11.66 3.77
C PRO A 336 16.34 10.34 4.01
N GLY A 337 15.83 9.22 3.44
CA GLY A 337 16.48 7.91 3.53
C GLY A 337 17.85 7.89 2.87
N ILE A 338 18.00 8.49 1.67
CA ILE A 338 19.29 8.64 0.98
C ILE A 338 20.25 9.52 1.81
N ALA A 339 19.77 10.64 2.34
CA ALA A 339 20.58 11.50 3.20
C ALA A 339 21.04 10.78 4.47
N GLY A 340 20.15 10.01 5.12
CA GLY A 340 20.47 9.16 6.26
C GLY A 340 21.52 8.09 5.95
N PHE A 341 21.45 7.45 4.78
CA PHE A 341 22.44 6.50 4.31
C PHE A 341 23.81 7.15 4.12
N MET A 342 23.87 8.36 3.53
CA MET A 342 25.12 9.11 3.37
C MET A 342 25.72 9.49 4.72
N LEU A 343 24.90 9.97 5.65
CA LEU A 343 25.33 10.33 7.01
C LEU A 343 25.88 9.11 7.76
N SER A 344 25.21 7.98 7.66
CA SER A 344 25.63 6.71 8.27
C SER A 344 26.95 6.21 7.69
N THR A 345 27.18 6.40 6.37
CA THR A 345 28.45 6.08 5.72
C THR A 345 29.59 6.96 6.26
N GLY A 346 29.33 8.25 6.52
CA GLY A 346 30.27 9.14 7.18
C GLY A 346 30.63 8.69 8.59
N SER A 347 29.64 8.30 9.39
CA SER A 347 29.86 7.80 10.75
C SER A 347 30.68 6.49 10.79
N ALA A 348 30.50 5.62 9.79
CA ALA A 348 31.30 4.40 9.65
C ALA A 348 32.79 4.71 9.37
N LEU A 349 33.06 5.84 8.69
CA LEU A 349 34.41 6.31 8.47
C LEU A 349 35.09 6.79 9.75
N ASP A 350 34.38 7.51 10.61
CA ASP A 350 34.92 8.07 11.85
C ASP A 350 35.51 6.97 12.74
N ALA A 351 34.90 5.80 12.80
CA ALA A 351 35.42 4.65 13.53
C ALA A 351 36.79 4.21 13.01
N ASN A 352 37.02 4.20 11.69
CA ASN A 352 38.27 3.84 11.09
C ASN A 352 39.35 4.94 11.35
N ILE A 353 38.96 6.21 11.29
CA ILE A 353 39.86 7.35 11.57
C ILE A 353 40.38 7.27 13.00
N LEU A 354 39.50 6.99 13.99
CA LEU A 354 39.92 6.85 15.39
C LEU A 354 40.96 5.76 15.58
N VAL A 355 40.78 4.60 14.96
CA VAL A 355 41.77 3.51 15.00
C VAL A 355 43.10 3.93 14.36
N PHE A 356 43.05 4.62 13.23
CA PHE A 356 44.28 5.06 12.55
C PHE A 356 45.03 6.16 13.30
N GLU A 357 44.37 7.13 13.90
CA GLU A 357 45.00 8.15 14.72
C GLU A 357 45.59 7.52 15.99
N ARG A 358 44.92 6.55 16.59
CA ARG A 358 45.46 5.82 17.74
C ARG A 358 46.69 4.99 17.34
N LEU A 359 46.64 4.28 16.22
CA LEU A 359 47.80 3.56 15.67
C LEU A 359 48.99 4.50 15.44
N LYS A 360 48.79 5.67 14.86
CA LYS A 360 49.83 6.68 14.58
C LYS A 360 50.42 7.26 15.85
N GLU A 361 49.56 7.47 16.88
CA GLU A 361 50.02 7.91 18.21
C GLU A 361 50.97 6.88 18.85
N GLU A 362 50.59 5.59 18.84
CA GLU A 362 51.36 4.50 19.43
C GLU A 362 52.71 4.28 18.68
N LEU A 363 52.70 4.43 17.34
CA LEU A 363 53.93 4.39 16.54
C LEU A 363 54.87 5.58 16.87
N ARG A 364 54.32 6.78 17.08
CA ARG A 364 55.09 7.96 17.49
C ARG A 364 55.71 7.80 18.90
N ARG A 365 55.09 6.99 19.77
CA ARG A 365 55.64 6.62 21.09
C ARG A 365 56.79 5.60 21.02
N GLY A 366 57.19 5.19 19.80
CA GLY A 366 58.30 4.27 19.57
C GLY A 366 57.95 2.79 19.69
N ARG A 367 56.68 2.43 19.70
CA ARG A 367 56.24 1.02 19.70
C ARG A 367 56.41 0.39 18.33
N SER A 368 56.62 -0.93 18.31
CA SER A 368 56.64 -1.67 17.06
C SER A 368 55.23 -1.69 16.43
N LEU A 369 55.13 -1.83 15.10
CA LEU A 369 53.87 -1.84 14.35
C LEU A 369 52.86 -2.87 14.93
N ARG A 370 53.35 -4.05 15.32
CA ARG A 370 52.52 -5.09 15.88
C ARG A 370 51.94 -4.70 17.24
N GLN A 371 52.77 -4.11 18.11
CA GLN A 371 52.30 -3.66 19.44
C GLN A 371 51.36 -2.43 19.31
N ALA A 372 51.62 -1.54 18.38
CA ALA A 372 50.76 -0.41 18.12
C ALA A 372 49.36 -0.85 17.57
N PHE A 373 49.35 -1.89 16.72
CA PHE A 373 48.13 -2.43 16.18
C PHE A 373 47.27 -3.19 17.22
N ASP A 374 47.93 -3.89 18.15
CA ASP A 374 47.22 -4.61 19.22
C ASP A 374 46.61 -3.67 20.27
N MET A 375 46.98 -2.37 20.28
CA MET A 375 46.54 -1.33 21.21
C MET A 375 45.64 -0.27 20.60
N ALA A 376 45.53 -0.22 19.27
CA ALA A 376 44.67 0.71 18.54
C ALA A 376 43.24 0.15 18.39
#